data_645af66638fb39d741f020d9e50bba30
#
_entry.id   645af66638fb39d741f020d9e50bba30
#
_cell.length_a   1.000
_cell.length_b   1.000
_cell.length_c   1.000
_cell.angle_alpha   90.00
_cell.angle_beta   90.00
_cell.angle_gamma   90.00
#
_symmetry.space_group_name_H-M   'P 1'
#
loop_
_entity.id
_entity.type
_entity.pdbx_description
1 polymer ?
#
loop_
_entity_poly.entity_id
_entity_poly.type
_entity_poly.pdbx_seq_one_letter_code
_entity_poly.pdbx_strand_id
1 'polypeptide(L)'
;MANRTTIQFEYNGTAYTLGYTIASLKRLERSGFSFGNLEDHLLTAQEDLFCAAFDAFHKNVPRNERIAIYKEFANSEDGEEGETANTLSDILFRMVNEVIEEMSPKGNVKWKTVKG
;
A
#
# COMPACT_ATOMS: atom_id res chain seq x y z
N MET A 1 16.00 10.83 -6.46
CA MET A 1 15.42 9.76 -5.69
C MET A 1 14.04 10.17 -5.17
N ALA A 2 13.05 9.34 -5.42
CA ALA A 2 11.70 9.68 -4.99
C ALA A 2 11.56 9.52 -3.49
N ASN A 3 10.87 10.48 -2.87
CA ASN A 3 10.52 10.37 -1.46
C ASN A 3 9.18 9.70 -1.36
N ARG A 4 9.18 8.45 -0.95
CA ARG A 4 7.93 7.70 -0.80
C ARG A 4 7.36 7.92 0.59
N THR A 5 6.04 8.07 0.63
CA THR A 5 5.31 8.15 1.89
C THR A 5 5.31 6.78 2.55
N THR A 6 5.56 6.76 3.84
CA THR A 6 5.47 5.52 4.64
C THR A 6 4.62 5.80 5.88
N ILE A 7 4.13 4.72 6.48
CA ILE A 7 3.42 4.80 7.76
C ILE A 7 4.34 4.19 8.81
N GLN A 8 4.60 4.93 9.87
CA GLN A 8 5.43 4.44 10.97
C GLN A 8 4.61 4.40 12.25
N PHE A 9 4.74 3.31 12.98
CA PHE A 9 3.99 3.15 14.22
C PHE A 9 4.66 2.12 15.11
N GLU A 10 4.20 2.06 16.35
CA GLU A 10 4.66 1.07 17.29
C GLU A 10 3.46 0.24 17.76
N TYR A 11 3.63 -1.06 17.81
CA TYR A 11 2.59 -1.98 18.22
C TYR A 11 3.22 -3.03 19.11
N ASN A 12 2.71 -3.15 20.33
CA ASN A 12 3.23 -4.11 21.34
C ASN A 12 4.74 -4.00 21.51
N GLY A 13 5.26 -2.78 21.49
CA GLY A 13 6.66 -2.53 21.73
C GLY A 13 7.56 -2.75 20.52
N THR A 14 6.98 -3.06 19.36
CA THR A 14 7.73 -3.24 18.14
C THR A 14 7.44 -2.10 17.18
N ALA A 15 8.48 -1.51 16.64
CA ALA A 15 8.33 -0.44 15.65
C ALA A 15 8.16 -1.03 14.26
N TYR A 16 7.17 -0.51 13.54
CA TYR A 16 6.88 -0.96 12.18
C TYR A 16 6.93 0.22 11.22
N THR A 17 7.36 -0.08 9.99
CA THR A 17 7.30 0.87 8.89
C THR A 17 6.58 0.18 7.74
N LEU A 18 5.52 0.78 7.27
CA LEU A 18 4.74 0.25 6.14
C LEU A 18 5.02 1.07 4.91
N GLY A 19 5.13 0.41 3.78
CA GLY A 19 5.37 1.10 2.51
C GLY A 19 5.23 0.13 1.37
N TYR A 20 5.37 0.64 0.17
CA TYR A 20 5.26 -0.16 -1.04
C TYR A 20 6.50 -0.02 -1.90
N THR A 21 6.82 -1.09 -2.60
CA THR A 21 7.85 -1.08 -3.64
C THR A 21 7.20 -1.60 -4.92
N ILE A 22 7.88 -1.41 -6.04
CA ILE A 22 7.39 -1.96 -7.31
C ILE A 22 7.22 -3.47 -7.17
N ALA A 23 8.19 -4.13 -6.55
CA ALA A 23 8.13 -5.57 -6.35
C ALA A 23 6.95 -5.98 -5.48
N SER A 24 6.67 -5.25 -4.40
CA SER A 24 5.58 -5.61 -3.51
C SER A 24 4.22 -5.41 -4.18
N LEU A 25 4.08 -4.38 -5.00
CA LEU A 25 2.82 -4.16 -5.73
C LEU A 25 2.62 -5.21 -6.82
N LYS A 26 3.68 -5.61 -7.50
CA LYS A 26 3.58 -6.69 -8.48
C LYS A 26 3.18 -8.01 -7.82
N ARG A 27 3.71 -8.26 -6.63
CA ARG A 27 3.34 -9.45 -5.89
C ARG A 27 1.87 -9.43 -5.51
N LEU A 28 1.39 -8.26 -5.11
CA LEU A 28 -0.03 -8.09 -4.75
C LEU A 28 -0.93 -8.39 -5.95
N GLU A 29 -0.58 -7.87 -7.13
CA GLU A 29 -1.35 -8.16 -8.34
C GLU A 29 -1.36 -9.64 -8.66
N ARG A 30 -0.23 -10.30 -8.50
CA ARG A 30 -0.15 -11.74 -8.78
C ARG A 30 -1.00 -12.57 -7.84
N SER A 31 -1.30 -12.03 -6.67
CA SER A 31 -2.16 -12.73 -5.72
C SER A 31 -3.65 -12.61 -6.06
N GLY A 32 -3.99 -11.84 -7.09
CA GLY A 32 -5.35 -11.66 -7.54
C GLY A 32 -5.96 -10.31 -7.22
N PHE A 33 -5.21 -9.44 -6.58
CA PHE A 33 -5.70 -8.11 -6.26
C PHE A 33 -5.81 -7.28 -7.54
N SER A 34 -6.93 -6.58 -7.71
CA SER A 34 -7.15 -5.74 -8.87
C SER A 34 -7.33 -4.30 -8.45
N PHE A 35 -6.46 -3.45 -8.95
CA PHE A 35 -6.57 -2.01 -8.69
C PHE A 35 -7.72 -1.37 -9.45
N GLY A 36 -8.19 -2.03 -10.50
CA GLY A 36 -9.28 -1.51 -11.31
C GLY A 36 -10.65 -1.69 -10.70
N ASN A 37 -10.79 -2.58 -9.74
CA ASN A 37 -12.07 -2.90 -9.12
C ASN A 37 -12.15 -2.53 -7.65
N LEU A 38 -11.38 -1.54 -7.24
CA LEU A 38 -11.32 -1.15 -5.83
C LEU A 38 -12.67 -0.76 -5.26
N GLU A 39 -13.48 -0.07 -6.06
CA GLU A 39 -14.77 0.42 -5.59
C GLU A 39 -15.74 -0.70 -5.24
N ASP A 40 -15.62 -1.84 -5.92
CA ASP A 40 -16.52 -2.96 -5.70
C ASP A 40 -16.20 -3.72 -4.42
N HIS A 41 -14.96 -3.61 -3.94
CA HIS A 41 -14.49 -4.37 -2.80
C HIS A 41 -13.68 -3.51 -1.85
N LEU A 42 -14.21 -2.33 -1.54
CA LEU A 42 -13.46 -1.34 -0.80
C LEU A 42 -12.94 -1.83 0.55
N LEU A 43 -13.78 -2.52 1.31
CA LEU A 43 -13.37 -2.97 2.64
C LEU A 43 -12.28 -4.04 2.56
N THR A 44 -12.45 -4.99 1.65
CA THR A 44 -11.45 -6.03 1.44
C THR A 44 -10.17 -5.45 0.86
N ALA A 45 -10.32 -4.51 -0.06
CA ALA A 45 -9.17 -3.88 -0.70
C ALA A 45 -8.31 -3.12 0.32
N GLN A 46 -8.94 -2.43 1.25
CA GLN A 46 -8.19 -1.69 2.26
C GLN A 46 -7.38 -2.65 3.14
N GLU A 47 -7.99 -3.76 3.55
CA GLU A 47 -7.28 -4.76 4.34
C GLU A 47 -6.12 -5.35 3.56
N ASP A 48 -6.36 -5.72 2.30
CA ASP A 48 -5.31 -6.30 1.47
C ASP A 48 -4.16 -5.33 1.25
N LEU A 49 -4.48 -4.06 0.99
CA LEU A 49 -3.45 -3.04 0.82
C LEU A 49 -2.64 -2.83 2.09
N PHE A 50 -3.32 -2.80 3.24
CA PHE A 50 -2.63 -2.63 4.51
C PHE A 50 -1.68 -3.80 4.76
N CYS A 51 -2.15 -5.02 4.55
CA CYS A 51 -1.33 -6.21 4.76
C CYS A 51 -0.14 -6.23 3.81
N ALA A 52 -0.35 -5.86 2.55
CA ALA A 52 0.72 -5.85 1.56
C ALA A 52 1.79 -4.81 1.89
N ALA A 53 1.43 -3.77 2.61
CA ALA A 53 2.38 -2.71 2.97
C ALA A 53 3.48 -3.20 3.92
N PHE A 54 3.30 -4.35 4.55
CA PHE A 54 4.34 -4.96 5.39
C PHE A 54 5.47 -5.56 4.56
N ASP A 55 5.19 -5.96 3.33
CA ASP A 55 6.14 -6.75 2.54
C ASP A 55 7.46 -6.05 2.25
N ALA A 56 7.46 -4.74 2.19
CA ALA A 56 8.68 -4.00 1.86
C ALA A 56 9.72 -4.09 2.98
N PHE A 57 9.28 -4.08 4.23
CA PHE A 57 10.18 -3.99 5.37
C PHE A 57 10.01 -5.13 6.38
N HIS A 58 8.89 -5.81 6.38
CA HIS A 58 8.55 -6.80 7.41
C HIS A 58 7.94 -8.05 6.79
N LYS A 59 8.68 -8.70 5.90
CA LYS A 59 8.18 -9.88 5.18
C LYS A 59 7.78 -11.01 6.10
N ASN A 60 8.43 -11.12 7.25
CA ASN A 60 8.26 -12.27 8.13
C ASN A 60 7.05 -12.18 9.04
N VAL A 61 6.34 -11.07 9.02
CA VAL A 61 5.12 -10.93 9.83
C VAL A 61 4.02 -11.75 9.17
N PRO A 62 3.44 -12.74 9.86
CA PRO A 62 2.40 -13.56 9.25
C PRO A 62 1.11 -12.78 9.03
N ARG A 63 0.29 -13.26 8.11
CA ARG A 63 -0.90 -12.54 7.73
C ARG A 63 -1.88 -12.33 8.89
N ASN A 64 -2.04 -13.33 9.75
CA ASN A 64 -2.95 -13.18 10.88
C ASN A 64 -2.51 -12.05 11.81
N GLU A 65 -1.22 -11.86 11.96
CA GLU A 65 -0.71 -10.77 12.78
C GLU A 65 -0.93 -9.43 12.10
N ARG A 66 -0.73 -9.37 10.78
CA ARG A 66 -0.98 -8.14 10.01
C ARG A 66 -2.45 -7.75 10.12
N ILE A 67 -3.35 -8.70 10.05
CA ILE A 67 -4.78 -8.45 10.18
C ILE A 67 -5.11 -7.95 11.58
N ALA A 68 -4.51 -8.52 12.60
CA ALA A 68 -4.73 -8.07 13.98
C ALA A 68 -4.31 -6.62 14.15
N ILE A 69 -3.18 -6.25 13.58
CA ILE A 69 -2.71 -4.87 13.61
C ILE A 69 -3.66 -3.95 12.84
N TYR A 70 -4.12 -4.41 11.68
CA TYR A 70 -5.07 -3.65 10.88
C TYR A 70 -6.34 -3.33 11.67
N LYS A 71 -6.84 -4.31 12.42
CA LYS A 71 -8.05 -4.10 13.21
C LYS A 71 -7.87 -3.03 14.27
N GLU A 72 -6.67 -2.95 14.84
CA GLU A 72 -6.38 -1.88 15.79
C GLU A 72 -6.40 -0.53 15.11
N PHE A 73 -5.85 -0.45 13.89
CA PHE A 73 -5.93 0.79 13.12
C PHE A 73 -7.36 1.15 12.80
N ALA A 74 -8.15 0.18 12.36
CA ALA A 74 -9.52 0.42 11.94
C ALA A 74 -10.41 0.84 13.10
N ASN A 75 -10.11 0.37 14.30
CA ASN A 75 -10.89 0.70 15.50
C ASN A 75 -10.37 1.94 16.21
N SER A 76 -9.27 2.48 15.76
CA SER A 76 -8.71 3.69 16.34
C SER A 76 -9.54 4.89 15.90
N GLU A 77 -9.97 5.70 16.83
CA GLU A 77 -10.75 6.88 16.47
C GLU A 77 -9.87 7.97 15.90
N ASP A 78 -8.65 8.01 16.36
CA ASP A 78 -7.70 8.96 15.85
C ASP A 78 -6.33 8.31 15.84
N GLY A 79 -5.63 8.46 14.76
CA GLY A 79 -4.23 8.16 14.73
C GLY A 79 -3.48 9.39 15.19
N GLU A 80 -2.21 9.43 14.90
CA GLU A 80 -1.44 10.62 15.16
C GLU A 80 -2.09 11.78 14.42
N GLU A 81 -2.22 12.92 15.13
CA GLU A 81 -2.75 14.12 14.52
C GLU A 81 -4.19 13.97 14.03
N GLY A 82 -4.95 13.07 14.62
CA GLY A 82 -6.36 12.94 14.31
C GLY A 82 -6.67 12.11 13.07
N GLU A 83 -5.72 11.35 12.59
CA GLU A 83 -5.98 10.46 11.47
C GLU A 83 -6.83 9.29 11.91
N THR A 84 -7.76 8.89 11.07
CA THR A 84 -8.73 7.86 11.38
C THR A 84 -8.66 6.74 10.35
N ALA A 85 -9.49 5.71 10.55
CA ALA A 85 -9.58 4.61 9.59
C ALA A 85 -9.99 5.11 8.20
N ASN A 86 -10.80 6.15 8.11
CA ASN A 86 -11.18 6.71 6.82
C ASN A 86 -10.01 7.41 6.15
N THR A 87 -9.17 8.05 6.93
CA THR A 87 -7.97 8.67 6.42
C THR A 87 -6.96 7.63 5.98
N LEU A 88 -6.98 6.46 6.63
CA LEU A 88 -6.06 5.39 6.29
C LEU A 88 -6.18 4.98 4.83
N SER A 89 -7.40 4.83 4.31
CA SER A 89 -7.59 4.51 2.89
C SER A 89 -6.89 5.53 1.99
N ASP A 90 -7.08 6.81 2.30
CA ASP A 90 -6.48 7.86 1.49
C ASP A 90 -4.96 7.81 1.51
N ILE A 91 -4.39 7.51 2.67
CA ILE A 91 -2.94 7.41 2.80
C ILE A 91 -2.42 6.22 2.01
N LEU A 92 -3.07 5.06 2.13
CA LEU A 92 -2.65 3.87 1.41
C LEU A 92 -2.71 4.09 -0.10
N PHE A 93 -3.77 4.71 -0.59
CA PHE A 93 -3.88 5.00 -2.02
C PHE A 93 -2.82 5.98 -2.49
N ARG A 94 -2.50 6.97 -1.67
CA ARG A 94 -1.43 7.90 -2.01
C ARG A 94 -0.10 7.17 -2.14
N MET A 95 0.18 6.27 -1.20
CA MET A 95 1.41 5.51 -1.20
C MET A 95 1.54 4.64 -2.45
N VAL A 96 0.44 3.98 -2.82
CA VAL A 96 0.41 3.17 -4.03
C VAL A 96 0.64 4.04 -5.26
N ASN A 97 -0.04 5.17 -5.35
CA ASN A 97 0.08 6.04 -6.51
C ASN A 97 1.49 6.58 -6.69
N GLU A 98 2.19 6.85 -5.60
CA GLU A 98 3.58 7.30 -5.69
C GLU A 98 4.46 6.28 -6.40
N VAL A 99 4.25 5.01 -6.09
CA VAL A 99 5.03 3.94 -6.74
C VAL A 99 4.62 3.79 -8.20
N ILE A 100 3.32 3.86 -8.48
CA ILE A 100 2.83 3.75 -9.85
C ILE A 100 3.40 4.88 -10.72
N GLU A 101 3.49 6.08 -10.18
CA GLU A 101 4.07 7.19 -10.92
C GLU A 101 5.54 6.95 -11.24
N GLU A 102 6.27 6.31 -10.34
CA GLU A 102 7.66 5.96 -10.63
C GLU A 102 7.77 4.96 -11.77
N MET A 103 6.77 4.12 -11.94
CA MET A 103 6.77 3.13 -13.00
C MET A 103 6.33 3.69 -14.34
N SER A 104 5.74 4.87 -14.34
CA SER A 104 5.22 5.48 -15.57
C SER A 104 6.35 5.88 -16.49
N PRO A 105 6.14 5.75 -17.82
CA PRO A 105 7.17 6.17 -18.77
C PRO A 105 7.52 7.63 -18.58
N LYS A 106 8.80 7.92 -18.63
CA LYS A 106 9.31 9.27 -18.41
C LYS A 106 9.54 10.04 -19.72
N GLY A 107 9.27 9.42 -20.86
CA GLY A 107 9.44 10.09 -22.11
C GLY A 107 10.87 10.15 -22.59
N ASN A 108 11.76 9.35 -22.02
CA ASN A 108 13.17 9.34 -22.40
C ASN A 108 13.44 8.55 -23.69
N VAL A 109 12.49 7.74 -24.12
CA VAL A 109 12.63 6.96 -25.33
C VAL A 109 11.56 7.42 -26.31
N LYS A 110 12.00 7.78 -27.49
CA LYS A 110 11.08 8.16 -28.55
C LYS A 110 10.68 6.90 -29.30
N TRP A 111 9.40 6.63 -29.33
CA TRP A 111 8.90 5.43 -29.97
C TRP A 111 7.60 5.74 -30.70
N LYS A 112 7.25 4.87 -31.60
CA LYS A 112 5.98 4.99 -32.31
C LYS A 112 5.47 3.61 -32.63
N THR A 113 4.16 3.51 -32.77
CA THR A 113 3.56 2.28 -33.25
C THR A 113 3.68 2.21 -34.77
N VAL A 114 4.09 1.07 -35.27
CA VAL A 114 4.18 0.86 -36.70
C VAL A 114 3.27 -0.29 -37.07
N LYS A 115 2.38 0.00 -38.02
CA LYS A 115 1.46 -1.00 -38.49
C LYS A 115 2.06 -1.67 -39.71
N GLY A 116 2.34 -2.97 -39.60
CA GLY A 116 3.01 -3.58 -40.69
C GLY A 116 2.66 -4.96 -41.01
#